data_309d9fdcdb3e810b35cadf48966e3ffb
#
_entry.id   309d9fdcdb3e810b35cadf48966e3ffb
#
_cell.length_a   1.000
_cell.length_b   1.000
_cell.length_c   1.000
_cell.angle_alpha   90.00
_cell.angle_beta   90.00
_cell.angle_gamma   90.00
#
_symmetry.space_group_name_H-M   'P 1'
#
loop_
_entity.id
_entity.type
_entity.pdbx_description
1 polymer ?
#
loop_
_entity_poly.entity_id
_entity_poly.type
_entity_poly.pdbx_seq_one_letter_code
_entity_poly.pdbx_strand_id
1 'polypeptide(L)'
;MPTSAAYRPDPRFQALGPEFADVVEPAAFPDCKPRYLNQRAAATVGLEALSMDEWKAHFWAFEPLPQNQQQALAMRYHGHQFRVYNPDLGDGRGFLFAQLRETGSDRLLDLGTKGSGQTPWSRSGDGRLTLKGGVREVLATTMLEALGVPTSRSFALYETGEALERNDEPSPTRGAVLTRLSFSHIRFGTFQRLAALDRRDLIEILLRHVIETYFPEISDAPDPGAALLDAVVHRSAHLTAKWMTAGFVHGVLNTDNMNINGESFDYGPWRFLPRNDPNFVAAYFDQTGLYSFGRQPEAVFWNLRQFAGALSVAGEAQPLVDVLNLFGGAYRAELAGAMADRLGLRRASWDEDVDLANAAFRALAEGGEPLRWEPFFFDWFCGAASEARALAGPRAHLYSGEHFTAFR
;
A
#
# COMPACT_ATOMS: atom_id res chain seq x y z
N MET A 1 -18.18 26.27 -4.19
CA MET A 1 -17.10 25.33 -4.09
C MET A 1 -16.41 25.18 -5.43
N PRO A 2 -15.16 25.53 -5.56
CA PRO A 2 -14.46 25.48 -6.82
C PRO A 2 -13.98 24.05 -7.08
N THR A 3 -14.84 23.22 -7.62
CA THR A 3 -14.42 22.03 -8.30
C THR A 3 -14.00 22.44 -9.71
N SER A 4 -12.84 22.02 -10.14
CA SER A 4 -12.44 22.17 -11.54
C SER A 4 -13.26 21.22 -12.43
N ALA A 5 -13.20 21.41 -13.74
CA ALA A 5 -13.81 20.48 -14.69
C ALA A 5 -13.25 19.04 -14.57
N ALA A 6 -12.11 18.87 -13.90
CA ALA A 6 -11.50 17.57 -13.62
C ALA A 6 -12.12 16.85 -12.40
N TYR A 7 -12.94 17.52 -11.60
CA TYR A 7 -13.62 16.90 -10.47
C TYR A 7 -14.73 15.97 -10.94
N ARG A 8 -14.58 14.68 -10.68
CA ARG A 8 -15.52 13.64 -11.12
C ARG A 8 -15.83 12.68 -9.96
N PRO A 9 -16.87 13.00 -9.15
CA PRO A 9 -17.31 12.11 -8.08
C PRO A 9 -17.98 10.85 -8.66
N ASP A 10 -17.64 9.69 -8.08
CA ASP A 10 -18.24 8.41 -8.48
C ASP A 10 -18.31 7.47 -7.26
N PRO A 11 -19.22 7.71 -6.29
CA PRO A 11 -19.29 6.96 -5.04
C PRO A 11 -19.96 5.59 -5.21
N ARG A 12 -19.23 4.60 -5.72
CA ARG A 12 -19.73 3.26 -6.04
C ARG A 12 -19.82 2.34 -4.84
N PHE A 13 -18.88 2.45 -3.87
CA PHE A 13 -18.82 1.52 -2.74
C PHE A 13 -20.08 1.54 -1.87
N GLN A 14 -20.70 2.71 -1.68
CA GLN A 14 -21.92 2.83 -0.89
C GLN A 14 -23.09 1.98 -1.42
N ALA A 15 -23.11 1.68 -2.71
CA ALA A 15 -24.16 0.85 -3.33
C ALA A 15 -24.09 -0.63 -2.92
N LEU A 16 -22.97 -1.09 -2.35
CA LEU A 16 -22.85 -2.44 -1.80
C LEU A 16 -23.73 -2.67 -0.56
N GLY A 17 -24.05 -1.58 0.16
CA GLY A 17 -25.00 -1.62 1.29
C GLY A 17 -24.36 -1.98 2.64
N PRO A 18 -25.21 -2.19 3.66
CA PRO A 18 -24.78 -2.27 5.07
C PRO A 18 -24.02 -3.54 5.44
N GLU A 19 -23.99 -4.54 4.58
CA GLU A 19 -23.19 -5.75 4.82
C GLU A 19 -21.68 -5.50 4.68
N PHE A 20 -21.28 -4.41 3.97
CA PHE A 20 -19.90 -4.11 3.65
C PHE A 20 -19.30 -2.96 4.46
N ALA A 21 -20.13 -2.10 5.05
CA ALA A 21 -19.70 -1.00 5.89
C ALA A 21 -20.75 -0.58 6.91
N ASP A 22 -20.29 0.08 7.96
CA ASP A 22 -21.12 0.77 8.94
C ASP A 22 -21.06 2.27 8.68
N VAL A 23 -22.23 2.94 8.78
CA VAL A 23 -22.28 4.39 8.80
C VAL A 23 -21.73 4.87 10.13
N VAL A 24 -20.80 5.82 10.09
CA VAL A 24 -20.13 6.38 11.27
C VAL A 24 -20.05 7.89 11.19
N GLU A 25 -19.87 8.52 12.35
CA GLU A 25 -19.67 9.95 12.44
C GLU A 25 -18.20 10.29 12.72
N PRO A 26 -17.65 11.32 12.08
CA PRO A 26 -16.32 11.83 12.39
C PRO A 26 -16.23 12.32 13.83
N ALA A 27 -15.06 12.20 14.42
CA ALA A 27 -14.79 12.82 15.72
C ALA A 27 -14.73 14.34 15.60
N ALA A 28 -15.17 15.04 16.64
CA ALA A 28 -14.88 16.46 16.82
C ALA A 28 -13.47 16.64 17.41
N PHE A 29 -12.69 17.52 16.81
CA PHE A 29 -11.34 17.81 17.25
C PHE A 29 -11.21 19.20 17.88
N PRO A 30 -10.41 19.38 18.97
CA PRO A 30 -10.31 20.66 19.67
C PRO A 30 -9.57 21.76 18.90
N ASP A 31 -8.66 21.41 17.99
CA ASP A 31 -7.85 22.39 17.24
C ASP A 31 -7.57 21.87 15.81
N CYS A 32 -7.26 22.77 14.90
CA CYS A 32 -7.03 22.48 13.50
C CYS A 32 -5.73 23.12 13.02
N LYS A 33 -4.65 22.33 12.92
CA LYS A 33 -3.38 22.79 12.38
C LYS A 33 -2.97 21.96 11.17
N PRO A 34 -2.98 22.51 9.94
CA PRO A 34 -2.51 21.79 8.77
C PRO A 34 -1.02 21.50 8.91
N ARG A 35 -0.62 20.24 8.66
CA ARG A 35 0.77 19.79 8.69
C ARG A 35 1.25 19.35 7.31
N TYR A 36 0.35 18.83 6.50
CA TYR A 36 0.63 18.45 5.12
C TYR A 36 -0.64 18.51 4.28
N LEU A 37 -0.57 19.15 3.11
CA LEU A 37 -1.62 19.20 2.11
C LEU A 37 -0.99 18.88 0.75
N ASN A 38 -1.44 17.80 0.13
CA ASN A 38 -0.86 17.30 -1.12
C ASN A 38 -1.54 17.93 -2.34
N GLN A 39 -1.08 19.11 -2.74
CA GLN A 39 -1.62 19.83 -3.90
C GLN A 39 -1.45 19.03 -5.21
N ARG A 40 -0.36 18.25 -5.35
CA ARG A 40 -0.16 17.40 -6.54
C ARG A 40 -1.23 16.31 -6.62
N ALA A 41 -1.51 15.63 -5.52
CA ALA A 41 -2.56 14.62 -5.45
C ALA A 41 -3.95 15.25 -5.66
N ALA A 42 -4.20 16.44 -5.08
CA ALA A 42 -5.45 17.18 -5.28
C ALA A 42 -5.69 17.50 -6.76
N ALA A 43 -4.67 17.90 -7.50
CA ALA A 43 -4.78 18.17 -8.93
C ALA A 43 -5.17 16.92 -9.76
N THR A 44 -4.79 15.71 -9.30
CA THR A 44 -5.16 14.48 -10.02
C THR A 44 -6.64 14.13 -9.92
N VAL A 45 -7.39 14.76 -9.03
CA VAL A 45 -8.83 14.50 -8.79
C VAL A 45 -9.69 15.76 -8.83
N GLY A 46 -9.16 16.87 -9.39
CA GLY A 46 -9.89 18.12 -9.60
C GLY A 46 -10.17 18.92 -8.33
N LEU A 47 -9.32 18.78 -7.30
CA LEU A 47 -9.41 19.48 -6.02
C LEU A 47 -8.28 20.49 -5.80
N GLU A 48 -7.53 20.86 -6.85
CA GLU A 48 -6.42 21.79 -6.80
C GLU A 48 -6.80 23.22 -6.42
N ALA A 49 -8.06 23.60 -6.67
CA ALA A 49 -8.54 24.97 -6.44
C ALA A 49 -9.16 25.19 -5.05
N LEU A 50 -9.10 24.20 -4.16
CA LEU A 50 -9.66 24.34 -2.81
C LEU A 50 -8.92 25.43 -2.02
N SER A 51 -9.68 26.36 -1.44
CA SER A 51 -9.21 27.31 -0.45
C SER A 51 -8.82 26.60 0.86
N MET A 52 -8.08 27.29 1.74
CA MET A 52 -7.72 26.74 3.05
C MET A 52 -8.94 26.42 3.93
N ASP A 53 -10.01 27.20 3.80
CA ASP A 53 -11.25 26.95 4.53
C ASP A 53 -11.96 25.70 3.99
N GLU A 54 -11.95 25.48 2.68
CA GLU A 54 -12.50 24.26 2.07
C GLU A 54 -11.64 23.02 2.38
N TRP A 55 -10.31 23.14 2.37
CA TRP A 55 -9.44 22.08 2.87
C TRP A 55 -9.79 21.69 4.31
N LYS A 56 -10.01 22.67 5.19
CA LYS A 56 -10.42 22.43 6.57
C LYS A 56 -11.81 21.80 6.64
N ALA A 57 -12.79 22.32 5.92
CA ALA A 57 -14.15 21.80 5.92
C ALA A 57 -14.21 20.33 5.51
N HIS A 58 -13.51 19.96 4.41
CA HIS A 58 -13.61 18.60 3.87
C HIS A 58 -12.63 17.59 4.47
N PHE A 59 -11.43 17.99 4.91
CA PHE A 59 -10.38 17.05 5.34
C PHE A 59 -9.96 17.16 6.80
N TRP A 60 -10.64 18.01 7.55
CA TRP A 60 -10.57 18.07 9.00
C TRP A 60 -11.95 17.92 9.66
N ALA A 61 -12.96 18.64 9.18
CA ALA A 61 -14.34 18.51 9.68
C ALA A 61 -15.15 17.42 8.95
N PHE A 62 -14.64 16.90 7.84
CA PHE A 62 -15.26 15.85 7.02
C PHE A 62 -16.65 16.20 6.49
N GLU A 63 -16.88 17.47 6.18
CA GLU A 63 -18.06 17.87 5.41
C GLU A 63 -18.04 17.16 4.05
N PRO A 64 -19.16 16.55 3.61
CA PRO A 64 -19.21 15.81 2.36
C PRO A 64 -18.76 16.63 1.16
N LEU A 65 -18.01 16.00 0.27
CA LEU A 65 -17.68 16.58 -1.03
C LEU A 65 -18.93 16.60 -1.91
N PRO A 66 -19.11 17.61 -2.79
CA PRO A 66 -20.30 17.73 -3.64
C PRO A 66 -20.53 16.48 -4.49
N GLN A 67 -21.79 16.08 -4.62
CA GLN A 67 -22.22 14.94 -5.45
C GLN A 67 -21.49 13.61 -5.10
N ASN A 68 -20.88 13.53 -3.93
CA ASN A 68 -20.23 12.33 -3.42
C ASN A 68 -21.10 11.71 -2.31
N GLN A 69 -20.59 10.63 -1.68
CA GLN A 69 -21.30 10.02 -0.54
C GLN A 69 -21.48 11.03 0.59
N GLN A 70 -22.64 10.97 1.24
CA GLN A 70 -23.02 11.92 2.29
C GLN A 70 -22.65 11.42 3.69
N GLN A 71 -22.33 10.15 3.81
CA GLN A 71 -22.02 9.49 5.08
C GLN A 71 -20.65 8.86 5.03
N ALA A 72 -19.92 8.93 6.13
CA ALA A 72 -18.67 8.21 6.31
C ALA A 72 -18.95 6.71 6.51
N LEU A 73 -18.16 5.84 5.87
CA LEU A 73 -18.38 4.41 5.84
C LEU A 73 -17.18 3.67 6.43
N ALA A 74 -17.30 3.13 7.65
CA ALA A 74 -16.31 2.23 8.23
C ALA A 74 -16.42 0.85 7.57
N MET A 75 -15.43 0.47 6.77
CA MET A 75 -15.46 -0.77 6.00
C MET A 75 -15.31 -1.99 6.90
N ARG A 76 -16.09 -3.04 6.59
CA ARG A 76 -16.07 -4.31 7.29
C ARG A 76 -15.10 -5.28 6.64
N TYR A 77 -14.14 -5.76 7.39
CA TYR A 77 -13.22 -6.81 6.98
C TYR A 77 -12.77 -7.63 8.19
N HIS A 78 -12.23 -8.80 7.96
CA HIS A 78 -11.46 -9.58 8.93
C HIS A 78 -10.00 -9.66 8.44
N GLY A 79 -9.22 -10.58 8.96
CA GLY A 79 -7.89 -10.83 8.43
C GLY A 79 -7.07 -11.76 9.29
N HIS A 80 -5.93 -12.16 8.74
CA HIS A 80 -4.91 -12.87 9.50
C HIS A 80 -3.84 -11.90 9.94
N GLN A 81 -3.70 -11.73 11.24
CA GLN A 81 -2.61 -10.99 11.86
C GLN A 81 -1.56 -11.98 12.37
N PHE A 82 -0.33 -11.88 11.88
CA PHE A 82 0.72 -12.87 12.19
C PHE A 82 0.28 -14.32 11.96
N ARG A 83 -0.44 -14.56 10.85
CA ARG A 83 -1.04 -15.86 10.45
C ARG A 83 -2.14 -16.39 11.39
N VAL A 84 -2.59 -15.60 12.36
CA VAL A 84 -3.73 -15.92 13.21
C VAL A 84 -4.96 -15.15 12.71
N TYR A 85 -6.05 -15.86 12.44
CA TYR A 85 -7.30 -15.24 11.99
C TYR A 85 -7.92 -14.42 13.11
N ASN A 86 -8.32 -13.19 12.78
CA ASN A 86 -8.95 -12.26 13.72
C ASN A 86 -10.28 -11.75 13.12
N PRO A 87 -11.43 -12.17 13.68
CA PRO A 87 -12.76 -11.76 13.23
C PRO A 87 -13.19 -10.37 13.75
N ASP A 88 -12.41 -9.75 14.64
CA ASP A 88 -12.75 -8.47 15.27
C ASP A 88 -12.14 -7.27 14.53
N LEU A 89 -11.66 -7.50 13.30
CA LEU A 89 -11.08 -6.45 12.46
C LEU A 89 -12.14 -5.73 11.63
N GLY A 90 -11.81 -4.50 11.26
CA GLY A 90 -12.55 -3.58 10.43
C GLY A 90 -11.86 -2.22 10.46
N ASP A 91 -12.43 -1.21 9.85
CA ASP A 91 -11.91 0.16 9.92
C ASP A 91 -12.08 0.73 11.34
N GLY A 92 -11.16 0.37 12.26
CA GLY A 92 -11.26 0.68 13.69
C GLY A 92 -10.90 2.11 14.08
N ARG A 93 -10.37 2.92 13.16
CA ARG A 93 -10.00 4.34 13.41
C ARG A 93 -10.04 5.18 12.15
N GLY A 94 -10.86 4.82 11.20
CA GLY A 94 -10.98 5.49 9.91
C GLY A 94 -12.26 5.09 9.20
N PHE A 95 -12.49 5.71 8.07
CA PHE A 95 -13.63 5.44 7.21
C PHE A 95 -13.33 5.83 5.77
N LEU A 96 -14.07 5.27 4.82
CA LEU A 96 -14.15 5.77 3.46
C LEU A 96 -14.97 7.06 3.47
N PHE A 97 -14.38 8.13 2.94
CA PHE A 97 -14.96 9.46 2.97
C PHE A 97 -15.56 9.88 1.63
N ALA A 98 -14.86 9.56 0.52
CA ALA A 98 -15.30 9.91 -0.82
C ALA A 98 -14.65 9.01 -1.86
N GLN A 99 -15.22 8.98 -3.07
CA GLN A 99 -14.61 8.31 -4.22
C GLN A 99 -14.61 9.26 -5.43
N LEU A 100 -13.48 9.33 -6.13
CA LEU A 100 -13.23 10.26 -7.24
C LEU A 100 -12.54 9.55 -8.39
N ARG A 101 -12.85 9.94 -9.64
CA ARG A 101 -12.12 9.50 -10.81
C ARG A 101 -10.84 10.31 -10.99
N GLU A 102 -9.72 9.60 -11.16
CA GLU A 102 -8.42 10.21 -11.44
C GLU A 102 -8.37 10.77 -12.86
N THR A 103 -7.85 11.98 -13.00
CA THR A 103 -7.65 12.62 -14.30
C THR A 103 -6.59 11.87 -15.10
N GLY A 104 -6.88 11.59 -16.35
CA GLY A 104 -5.95 10.93 -17.30
C GLY A 104 -6.00 9.41 -17.29
N SER A 105 -6.07 8.76 -16.13
CA SER A 105 -6.17 7.29 -16.03
C SER A 105 -7.60 6.76 -15.94
N ASP A 106 -8.55 7.61 -15.57
CA ASP A 106 -9.95 7.28 -15.27
C ASP A 106 -10.13 6.26 -14.12
N ARG A 107 -9.09 5.94 -13.36
CA ARG A 107 -9.18 5.03 -12.22
C ARG A 107 -10.08 5.62 -11.14
N LEU A 108 -10.89 4.78 -10.50
CA LEU A 108 -11.59 5.17 -9.29
C LEU A 108 -10.59 5.18 -8.12
N LEU A 109 -10.55 6.28 -7.38
CA LEU A 109 -9.72 6.45 -6.19
C LEU A 109 -10.60 6.70 -4.98
N ASP A 110 -10.18 6.13 -3.85
CA ASP A 110 -10.81 6.29 -2.55
C ASP A 110 -10.09 7.35 -1.73
N LEU A 111 -10.86 8.26 -1.13
CA LEU A 111 -10.41 9.09 -0.03
C LEU A 111 -10.80 8.41 1.28
N GLY A 112 -9.84 7.76 1.92
CA GLY A 112 -10.00 7.10 3.22
C GLY A 112 -9.28 7.86 4.32
N THR A 113 -9.76 7.74 5.55
CA THR A 113 -9.21 8.46 6.71
C THR A 113 -8.46 7.54 7.66
N LYS A 114 -7.64 8.13 8.55
CA LYS A 114 -6.99 7.43 9.66
C LYS A 114 -6.86 8.36 10.86
N GLY A 115 -7.37 7.95 12.00
CA GLY A 115 -7.42 8.77 13.21
C GLY A 115 -8.67 9.66 13.31
N SER A 116 -9.68 9.40 12.49
CA SER A 116 -10.88 10.24 12.34
C SER A 116 -12.02 9.94 13.31
N GLY A 117 -11.84 8.99 14.22
CA GLY A 117 -12.82 8.68 15.26
C GLY A 117 -12.95 7.19 15.54
N GLN A 118 -13.73 6.89 16.56
CA GLN A 118 -14.14 5.54 16.88
C GLN A 118 -15.21 5.04 15.91
N THR A 119 -15.17 3.74 15.66
CA THR A 119 -16.13 2.98 14.86
C THR A 119 -16.58 1.75 15.63
N PRO A 120 -17.55 0.97 15.16
CA PRO A 120 -17.87 -0.33 15.76
C PRO A 120 -16.68 -1.29 15.85
N TRP A 121 -15.63 -1.06 15.05
CA TRP A 121 -14.44 -1.91 14.93
C TRP A 121 -13.25 -1.42 15.75
N SER A 122 -13.39 -0.36 16.52
CA SER A 122 -12.29 0.21 17.34
C SER A 122 -11.84 -0.69 18.47
N ARG A 123 -12.63 -1.71 18.82
CA ARG A 123 -12.38 -2.57 19.98
C ARG A 123 -12.19 -1.72 21.25
N SER A 124 -11.05 -1.80 21.91
CA SER A 124 -10.68 -0.93 23.05
C SER A 124 -9.93 0.34 22.65
N GLY A 125 -9.76 0.59 21.32
CA GLY A 125 -9.02 1.75 20.82
C GLY A 125 -9.83 3.04 20.87
N ASP A 126 -9.12 4.17 20.91
CA ASP A 126 -9.71 5.51 20.92
C ASP A 126 -10.07 6.06 19.55
N GLY A 127 -9.79 5.32 18.48
CA GLY A 127 -10.02 5.76 17.11
C GLY A 127 -9.09 6.90 16.65
N ARG A 128 -7.97 7.13 17.32
CA ARG A 128 -7.06 8.24 17.08
C ARG A 128 -5.75 7.80 16.43
N LEU A 129 -5.09 8.77 15.80
CA LEU A 129 -3.74 8.65 15.23
C LEU A 129 -2.82 9.66 15.93
N THR A 130 -1.60 9.25 16.26
CA THR A 130 -0.60 10.21 16.74
C THR A 130 -0.04 11.03 15.59
N LEU A 131 0.37 12.27 15.85
CA LEU A 131 1.02 13.11 14.82
C LEU A 131 2.28 12.43 14.27
N LYS A 132 3.06 11.76 15.12
CA LYS A 132 4.21 10.94 14.72
C LYS A 132 3.78 9.86 13.71
N GLY A 133 2.68 9.14 13.99
CA GLY A 133 2.13 8.14 13.08
C GLY A 133 1.73 8.76 11.72
N GLY A 134 1.02 9.90 11.74
CA GLY A 134 0.63 10.62 10.53
C GLY A 134 1.83 11.11 9.69
N VAL A 135 2.85 11.70 10.33
CA VAL A 135 4.09 12.11 9.66
C VAL A 135 4.82 10.90 9.06
N ARG A 136 4.84 9.77 9.75
CA ARG A 136 5.44 8.54 9.22
C ARG A 136 4.72 8.04 7.97
N GLU A 137 3.38 8.11 7.92
CA GLU A 137 2.60 7.81 6.70
C GLU A 137 2.99 8.73 5.54
N VAL A 138 3.07 10.05 5.78
CA VAL A 138 3.50 11.02 4.75
C VAL A 138 4.89 10.71 4.22
N LEU A 139 5.85 10.42 5.09
CA LEU A 139 7.22 10.09 4.69
C LEU A 139 7.29 8.79 3.88
N ALA A 140 6.58 7.74 4.32
CA ALA A 140 6.55 6.46 3.61
C ALA A 140 5.96 6.62 2.20
N THR A 141 4.76 7.20 2.09
CA THR A 141 4.06 7.34 0.81
C THR A 141 4.84 8.22 -0.17
N THR A 142 5.42 9.33 0.32
CA THR A 142 6.20 10.25 -0.53
C THR A 142 7.46 9.58 -1.06
N MET A 143 8.20 8.84 -0.21
CA MET A 143 9.41 8.16 -0.63
C MET A 143 9.10 6.98 -1.58
N LEU A 144 8.07 6.20 -1.28
CA LEU A 144 7.67 5.08 -2.13
C LEU A 144 7.20 5.57 -3.51
N GLU A 145 6.39 6.63 -3.58
CA GLU A 145 5.98 7.25 -4.83
C GLU A 145 7.20 7.72 -5.65
N ALA A 146 8.18 8.38 -5.00
CA ALA A 146 9.40 8.84 -5.64
C ALA A 146 10.28 7.69 -6.17
N LEU A 147 10.21 6.52 -5.55
CA LEU A 147 10.90 5.29 -5.97
C LEU A 147 10.10 4.46 -7.00
N GLY A 148 8.93 4.94 -7.44
CA GLY A 148 8.07 4.25 -8.40
C GLY A 148 7.40 3.00 -7.84
N VAL A 149 7.20 2.93 -6.52
CA VAL A 149 6.45 1.87 -5.85
C VAL A 149 4.97 2.25 -5.85
N PRO A 150 4.05 1.38 -6.32
CA PRO A 150 2.62 1.62 -6.17
C PRO A 150 2.26 1.82 -4.68
N THR A 151 1.73 2.98 -4.34
CA THR A 151 1.45 3.35 -2.94
C THR A 151 0.25 4.29 -2.85
N SER A 152 -0.53 4.15 -1.78
CA SER A 152 -1.48 5.18 -1.38
C SER A 152 -0.74 6.51 -1.22
N ARG A 153 -1.42 7.61 -1.53
CA ARG A 153 -0.87 8.97 -1.37
C ARG A 153 -1.45 9.60 -0.11
N SER A 154 -0.59 10.09 0.78
CA SER A 154 -1.06 10.97 1.86
C SER A 154 -1.61 12.24 1.23
N PHE A 155 -2.88 12.55 1.54
CA PHE A 155 -3.62 13.65 0.92
C PHE A 155 -3.64 14.90 1.80
N ALA A 156 -4.10 14.72 3.06
CA ALA A 156 -4.11 15.78 4.06
C ALA A 156 -3.72 15.22 5.43
N LEU A 157 -2.91 15.95 6.19
CA LEU A 157 -2.57 15.66 7.58
C LEU A 157 -2.81 16.91 8.42
N TYR A 158 -3.70 16.79 9.39
CA TYR A 158 -3.98 17.83 10.38
C TYR A 158 -3.59 17.36 11.79
N GLU A 159 -2.97 18.23 12.56
CA GLU A 159 -2.86 18.05 14.01
C GLU A 159 -4.16 18.50 14.65
N THR A 160 -4.68 17.69 15.60
CA THR A 160 -6.03 17.84 16.14
C THR A 160 -6.10 18.59 17.47
N GLY A 161 -4.94 18.93 18.05
CA GLY A 161 -4.86 19.58 19.37
C GLY A 161 -5.09 18.65 20.55
N GLU A 162 -5.36 17.37 20.32
CA GLU A 162 -5.54 16.37 21.35
C GLU A 162 -4.19 15.93 21.95
N ALA A 163 -4.19 15.63 23.26
CA ALA A 163 -3.10 14.98 23.98
C ALA A 163 -3.47 13.50 24.19
N LEU A 164 -2.78 12.59 23.49
CA LEU A 164 -3.09 11.17 23.47
C LEU A 164 -2.15 10.38 24.38
N GLU A 165 -2.71 9.43 25.14
CA GLU A 165 -1.91 8.46 25.90
C GLU A 165 -1.59 7.24 25.03
N ARG A 166 -0.33 6.84 25.02
CA ARG A 166 0.19 5.68 24.27
C ARG A 166 1.21 4.91 25.12
N ASN A 167 1.18 3.59 25.01
CA ASN A 167 2.05 2.72 25.78
C ASN A 167 3.42 2.48 25.11
N ASP A 168 3.53 2.80 23.82
CA ASP A 168 4.69 2.50 22.98
C ASP A 168 5.47 3.77 22.53
N GLU A 169 5.06 4.93 23.02
CA GLU A 169 5.76 6.20 22.79
C GLU A 169 5.59 7.18 23.98
N PRO A 170 6.47 8.19 24.10
CA PRO A 170 6.34 9.20 25.15
C PRO A 170 4.97 9.86 25.13
N SER A 171 4.30 9.86 26.29
CA SER A 171 2.94 10.37 26.46
C SER A 171 2.90 11.50 27.52
N PRO A 172 1.97 12.49 27.38
CA PRO A 172 1.00 12.59 26.29
C PRO A 172 1.64 12.97 24.96
N THR A 173 1.16 12.37 23.87
CA THR A 173 1.61 12.69 22.51
C THR A 173 0.54 13.43 21.72
N ARG A 174 0.94 14.17 20.69
CA ARG A 174 0.03 14.99 19.88
C ARG A 174 -0.84 14.13 18.95
N GLY A 175 -2.16 14.45 18.90
CA GLY A 175 -3.11 13.82 18.01
C GLY A 175 -3.07 14.38 16.59
N ALA A 176 -3.46 13.55 15.62
CA ALA A 176 -3.60 13.94 14.22
C ALA A 176 -4.71 13.15 13.54
N VAL A 177 -5.15 13.67 12.39
CA VAL A 177 -6.02 12.96 11.44
C VAL A 177 -5.40 13.04 10.06
N LEU A 178 -5.39 11.89 9.38
CA LEU A 178 -4.84 11.73 8.03
C LEU A 178 -5.95 11.36 7.06
N THR A 179 -5.97 12.00 5.89
CA THR A 179 -6.69 11.54 4.71
C THR A 179 -5.71 10.95 3.70
N ARG A 180 -6.06 9.82 3.11
CA ARG A 180 -5.28 9.10 2.11
C ARG A 180 -6.07 8.99 0.80
N LEU A 181 -5.39 9.17 -0.32
CA LEU A 181 -5.93 8.91 -1.65
C LEU A 181 -5.33 7.58 -2.13
N SER A 182 -6.16 6.56 -2.28
CA SER A 182 -5.77 5.19 -2.60
C SER A 182 -6.53 4.67 -3.82
N PHE A 183 -5.97 3.70 -4.53
CA PHE A 183 -6.67 3.07 -5.65
C PHE A 183 -7.90 2.26 -5.19
N SER A 184 -7.87 1.69 -3.99
CA SER A 184 -9.02 1.10 -3.29
C SER A 184 -8.69 0.93 -1.81
N HIS A 185 -9.73 0.81 -0.96
CA HIS A 185 -9.59 0.33 0.42
C HIS A 185 -10.15 -1.08 0.60
N ILE A 186 -10.60 -1.76 -0.47
CA ILE A 186 -10.98 -3.17 -0.43
C ILE A 186 -9.71 -4.01 -0.26
N ARG A 187 -9.71 -4.85 0.75
CA ARG A 187 -8.57 -5.66 1.21
C ARG A 187 -8.84 -7.15 0.96
N PHE A 188 -7.83 -7.98 1.01
CA PHE A 188 -8.03 -9.43 1.05
C PHE A 188 -8.95 -9.81 2.21
N GLY A 189 -8.82 -9.11 3.34
CA GLY A 189 -9.66 -9.28 4.52
C GLY A 189 -11.15 -9.02 4.30
N THR A 190 -11.55 -8.20 3.32
CA THR A 190 -12.95 -7.98 2.97
C THR A 190 -13.59 -9.28 2.47
N PHE A 191 -12.91 -10.00 1.57
CA PHE A 191 -13.35 -11.32 1.09
C PHE A 191 -13.27 -12.39 2.19
N GLN A 192 -12.20 -12.37 3.01
CA GLN A 192 -12.04 -13.33 4.10
C GLN A 192 -13.17 -13.26 5.14
N ARG A 193 -13.66 -12.05 5.44
CA ARG A 193 -14.81 -11.87 6.32
C ARG A 193 -16.04 -12.59 5.76
N LEU A 194 -16.34 -12.39 4.49
CA LEU A 194 -17.51 -12.99 3.85
C LEU A 194 -17.39 -14.52 3.76
N ALA A 195 -16.19 -15.01 3.49
CA ALA A 195 -15.92 -16.44 3.49
C ALA A 195 -16.08 -17.07 4.89
N ALA A 196 -15.58 -16.41 5.93
CA ALA A 196 -15.74 -16.89 7.31
C ALA A 196 -17.19 -16.88 7.81
N LEU A 197 -18.03 -16.02 7.22
CA LEU A 197 -19.47 -15.95 7.50
C LEU A 197 -20.29 -16.89 6.58
N ASP A 198 -19.64 -17.67 5.72
CA ASP A 198 -20.25 -18.54 4.71
C ASP A 198 -21.25 -17.79 3.80
N ARG A 199 -20.93 -16.54 3.45
CA ARG A 199 -21.79 -15.66 2.65
C ARG A 199 -21.33 -15.64 1.19
N ARG A 200 -21.55 -16.77 0.51
CA ARG A 200 -21.29 -16.90 -0.93
C ARG A 200 -21.96 -15.80 -1.76
N ASP A 201 -23.20 -15.48 -1.45
CA ASP A 201 -23.98 -14.42 -2.10
C ASP A 201 -23.26 -13.06 -2.07
N LEU A 202 -22.69 -12.69 -0.93
CA LEU A 202 -21.96 -11.44 -0.78
C LEU A 202 -20.58 -11.48 -1.44
N ILE A 203 -19.91 -12.63 -1.47
CA ILE A 203 -18.67 -12.80 -2.24
C ILE A 203 -18.91 -12.55 -3.73
N GLU A 204 -20.00 -13.10 -4.29
CA GLU A 204 -20.36 -12.91 -5.69
C GLU A 204 -20.70 -11.42 -6.00
N ILE A 205 -21.39 -10.73 -5.08
CA ILE A 205 -21.66 -9.29 -5.19
C ILE A 205 -20.35 -8.48 -5.15
N LEU A 206 -19.47 -8.77 -4.18
CA LEU A 206 -18.20 -8.05 -4.04
C LEU A 206 -17.27 -8.33 -5.25
N LEU A 207 -17.21 -9.57 -5.70
CA LEU A 207 -16.42 -9.99 -6.86
C LEU A 207 -16.84 -9.20 -8.11
N ARG A 208 -18.15 -9.14 -8.39
CA ARG A 208 -18.69 -8.34 -9.49
C ARG A 208 -18.34 -6.87 -9.36
N HIS A 209 -18.57 -6.28 -8.20
CA HIS A 209 -18.24 -4.87 -7.92
C HIS A 209 -16.76 -4.57 -8.16
N VAL A 210 -15.88 -5.45 -7.67
CA VAL A 210 -14.42 -5.29 -7.81
C VAL A 210 -14.01 -5.37 -9.28
N ILE A 211 -14.53 -6.33 -10.02
CA ILE A 211 -14.22 -6.50 -11.45
C ILE A 211 -14.72 -5.29 -12.24
N GLU A 212 -16.00 -4.95 -12.14
CA GLU A 212 -16.59 -3.84 -12.88
C GLU A 212 -15.94 -2.48 -12.57
N THR A 213 -15.42 -2.32 -11.34
CA THR A 213 -14.89 -1.04 -10.87
C THR A 213 -13.38 -0.90 -11.12
N TYR A 214 -12.62 -1.96 -10.87
CA TYR A 214 -11.15 -1.88 -10.81
C TYR A 214 -10.43 -2.79 -11.81
N PHE A 215 -11.16 -3.73 -12.44
CA PHE A 215 -10.60 -4.71 -13.38
C PHE A 215 -11.55 -4.93 -14.57
N PRO A 216 -12.06 -3.87 -15.21
CA PRO A 216 -13.06 -4.01 -16.28
C PRO A 216 -12.56 -4.86 -17.46
N GLU A 217 -11.25 -5.00 -17.62
CA GLU A 217 -10.61 -5.82 -18.67
C GLU A 217 -10.87 -7.32 -18.53
N ILE A 218 -11.31 -7.78 -17.36
CA ILE A 218 -11.64 -9.20 -17.12
C ILE A 218 -13.15 -9.44 -16.91
N SER A 219 -14.01 -8.48 -17.23
CA SER A 219 -15.46 -8.58 -17.00
C SER A 219 -16.13 -9.76 -17.72
N ASP A 220 -15.60 -10.16 -18.88
CA ASP A 220 -16.12 -11.25 -19.69
C ASP A 220 -15.42 -12.60 -19.41
N ALA A 221 -14.61 -12.70 -18.35
CA ALA A 221 -13.91 -13.93 -18.05
C ALA A 221 -14.87 -15.06 -17.65
N PRO A 222 -14.68 -16.31 -18.16
CA PRO A 222 -15.56 -17.44 -17.87
C PRO A 222 -15.51 -17.86 -16.38
N ASP A 223 -14.39 -17.64 -15.70
CA ASP A 223 -14.22 -17.80 -14.26
C ASP A 223 -13.76 -16.47 -13.66
N PRO A 224 -14.70 -15.62 -13.19
CA PRO A 224 -14.36 -14.32 -12.62
C PRO A 224 -13.47 -14.39 -11.39
N GLY A 225 -13.60 -15.45 -10.56
CA GLY A 225 -12.79 -15.66 -9.36
C GLY A 225 -11.33 -15.93 -9.70
N ALA A 226 -11.07 -16.83 -10.63
CA ALA A 226 -9.72 -17.14 -11.09
C ALA A 226 -9.10 -15.94 -11.84
N ALA A 227 -9.88 -15.25 -12.67
CA ALA A 227 -9.40 -14.07 -13.39
C ALA A 227 -9.03 -12.92 -12.45
N LEU A 228 -9.84 -12.67 -11.42
CA LEU A 228 -9.48 -11.67 -10.39
C LEU A 228 -8.22 -12.09 -9.64
N LEU A 229 -8.12 -13.37 -9.23
CA LEU A 229 -6.93 -13.85 -8.53
C LEU A 229 -5.68 -13.69 -9.40
N ASP A 230 -5.75 -13.99 -10.69
CA ASP A 230 -4.62 -13.83 -11.63
C ASP A 230 -4.15 -12.37 -11.69
N ALA A 231 -5.07 -11.44 -11.89
CA ALA A 231 -4.76 -10.01 -11.89
C ALA A 231 -4.14 -9.56 -10.55
N VAL A 232 -4.66 -10.03 -9.41
CA VAL A 232 -4.13 -9.72 -8.08
C VAL A 232 -2.76 -10.34 -7.84
N VAL A 233 -2.51 -11.57 -8.32
CA VAL A 233 -1.21 -12.25 -8.25
C VAL A 233 -0.15 -11.43 -8.98
N HIS A 234 -0.42 -11.00 -10.19
CA HIS A 234 0.52 -10.17 -10.98
C HIS A 234 0.77 -8.81 -10.34
N ARG A 235 -0.28 -8.10 -9.88
CA ARG A 235 -0.12 -6.80 -9.19
C ARG A 235 0.65 -6.95 -7.86
N SER A 236 0.40 -8.03 -7.11
CA SER A 236 1.12 -8.31 -5.86
C SER A 236 2.59 -8.68 -6.10
N ALA A 237 2.88 -9.41 -7.17
CA ALA A 237 4.24 -9.73 -7.59
C ALA A 237 5.01 -8.45 -7.94
N HIS A 238 4.40 -7.55 -8.74
CA HIS A 238 4.95 -6.24 -9.07
C HIS A 238 5.23 -5.40 -7.83
N LEU A 239 4.24 -5.24 -6.95
CA LEU A 239 4.39 -4.48 -5.70
C LEU A 239 5.53 -5.02 -4.85
N THR A 240 5.59 -6.34 -4.67
CA THR A 240 6.63 -7.00 -3.86
C THR A 240 8.02 -6.76 -4.45
N ALA A 241 8.18 -6.89 -5.76
CA ALA A 241 9.43 -6.62 -6.47
C ALA A 241 9.89 -5.16 -6.28
N LYS A 242 8.96 -4.21 -6.36
CA LYS A 242 9.24 -2.79 -6.12
C LYS A 242 9.63 -2.51 -4.66
N TRP A 243 9.01 -3.16 -3.66
CA TRP A 243 9.48 -3.07 -2.26
C TRP A 243 10.92 -3.57 -2.11
N MET A 244 11.23 -4.72 -2.72
CA MET A 244 12.57 -5.33 -2.61
C MET A 244 13.64 -4.42 -3.22
N THR A 245 13.39 -3.83 -4.39
CA THR A 245 14.36 -2.93 -5.05
C THR A 245 14.42 -1.54 -4.41
N ALA A 246 13.39 -1.11 -3.71
CA ALA A 246 13.40 0.10 -2.88
C ALA A 246 14.10 -0.09 -1.52
N GLY A 247 14.47 -1.31 -1.13
CA GLY A 247 14.96 -1.61 0.22
C GLY A 247 13.93 -1.32 1.30
N PHE A 248 12.63 -1.44 0.95
CA PHE A 248 11.53 -1.11 1.85
C PHE A 248 11.04 -2.33 2.62
N VAL A 249 10.96 -2.20 3.93
CA VAL A 249 10.38 -3.19 4.84
C VAL A 249 9.06 -2.65 5.35
N HIS A 250 7.96 -3.29 4.94
CA HIS A 250 6.62 -2.91 5.39
C HIS A 250 6.43 -3.16 6.89
N GLY A 251 6.92 -4.30 7.35
CA GLY A 251 6.96 -4.70 8.76
C GLY A 251 5.69 -5.34 9.30
N VAL A 252 4.53 -5.20 8.65
CA VAL A 252 3.28 -5.87 9.02
C VAL A 252 2.49 -6.23 7.77
N LEU A 253 2.81 -7.40 7.18
CA LEU A 253 2.16 -7.90 5.97
C LEU A 253 1.02 -8.86 6.31
N ASN A 254 0.08 -8.39 7.12
CA ASN A 254 -1.16 -9.08 7.40
C ASN A 254 -2.10 -9.05 6.17
N THR A 255 -3.09 -9.93 6.10
CA THR A 255 -4.07 -9.93 4.99
C THR A 255 -4.97 -8.70 4.97
N ASP A 256 -5.17 -8.05 6.12
CA ASP A 256 -5.86 -6.77 6.23
C ASP A 256 -5.02 -5.57 5.74
N ASN A 257 -3.72 -5.76 5.53
CA ASN A 257 -2.81 -4.78 4.93
C ASN A 257 -2.49 -5.07 3.46
N MET A 258 -3.23 -5.97 2.82
CA MET A 258 -3.12 -6.28 1.40
C MET A 258 -4.32 -5.74 0.64
N ASN A 259 -4.07 -4.74 -0.20
CA ASN A 259 -5.06 -4.14 -1.08
C ASN A 259 -5.22 -5.00 -2.35
N ILE A 260 -6.45 -5.19 -2.83
CA ILE A 260 -6.73 -5.99 -4.04
C ILE A 260 -6.12 -5.41 -5.31
N ASN A 261 -5.77 -4.14 -5.31
CA ASN A 261 -5.19 -3.46 -6.48
C ASN A 261 -3.65 -3.49 -6.51
N GLY A 262 -2.99 -4.16 -5.55
CA GLY A 262 -1.54 -4.23 -5.48
C GLY A 262 -0.90 -2.87 -5.15
N GLU A 263 -1.56 -2.06 -4.35
CA GLU A 263 -1.05 -0.80 -3.84
C GLU A 263 -0.60 -0.97 -2.38
N SER A 264 0.58 -0.48 -2.05
CA SER A 264 1.09 -0.45 -0.68
C SER A 264 0.34 0.58 0.16
N PHE A 265 -0.06 0.22 1.37
CA PHE A 265 -0.77 1.12 2.28
C PHE A 265 -0.69 0.65 3.75
N ASP A 266 -1.24 1.43 4.69
CA ASP A 266 -1.27 1.14 6.15
C ASP A 266 0.11 1.01 6.78
N TYR A 267 0.88 2.07 6.68
CA TYR A 267 2.26 2.13 7.16
C TYR A 267 2.36 2.25 8.68
N GLY A 268 2.68 1.14 9.33
CA GLY A 268 2.97 1.06 10.77
C GLY A 268 4.48 1.19 11.06
N PRO A 269 5.16 0.07 11.41
CA PRO A 269 6.57 0.09 11.81
C PRO A 269 7.58 0.07 10.66
N TRP A 270 7.22 0.44 9.47
CA TRP A 270 8.04 0.40 8.26
C TRP A 270 9.45 0.99 8.41
N ARG A 271 10.39 0.55 7.53
CA ARG A 271 11.74 1.09 7.39
C ARG A 271 12.19 1.06 5.93
N PHE A 272 13.07 2.01 5.57
CA PHE A 272 13.96 1.86 4.42
C PHE A 272 15.31 1.37 4.93
N LEU A 273 15.85 0.33 4.31
CA LEU A 273 17.11 -0.25 4.71
C LEU A 273 18.27 0.67 4.32
N PRO A 274 19.18 0.99 5.24
CA PRO A 274 20.41 1.69 4.88
C PRO A 274 21.40 0.77 4.15
N ARG A 275 21.29 -0.55 4.33
CA ARG A 275 22.14 -1.62 3.78
C ARG A 275 21.30 -2.86 3.53
N ASN A 276 21.78 -3.77 2.67
CA ASN A 276 21.09 -5.04 2.47
C ASN A 276 21.20 -5.92 3.72
N ASP A 277 20.06 -6.17 4.34
CA ASP A 277 19.92 -7.07 5.48
C ASP A 277 18.61 -7.87 5.32
N PRO A 278 18.69 -9.09 4.77
CA PRO A 278 17.51 -9.93 4.56
C PRO A 278 16.76 -10.28 5.86
N ASN A 279 17.45 -10.26 6.99
CA ASN A 279 16.87 -10.60 8.29
C ASN A 279 16.34 -9.39 9.05
N PHE A 280 16.43 -8.19 8.49
CA PHE A 280 15.96 -6.98 9.15
C PHE A 280 14.45 -7.02 9.39
N VAL A 281 14.04 -6.77 10.63
CA VAL A 281 12.66 -6.70 11.10
C VAL A 281 12.31 -5.28 11.49
N ALA A 282 11.31 -4.69 10.85
CA ALA A 282 10.87 -3.33 11.15
C ALA A 282 9.98 -3.24 12.40
N ALA A 283 9.18 -4.27 12.67
CA ALA A 283 8.25 -4.34 13.79
C ALA A 283 8.93 -4.98 15.01
N TYR A 284 9.13 -4.22 16.08
CA TYR A 284 9.76 -4.73 17.31
C TYR A 284 9.01 -5.92 17.95
N PHE A 285 7.73 -6.08 17.65
CA PHE A 285 6.88 -7.17 18.12
C PHE A 285 6.89 -8.41 17.20
N ASP A 286 7.52 -8.36 16.04
CA ASP A 286 7.74 -9.52 15.18
C ASP A 286 9.01 -10.26 15.59
N GLN A 287 8.93 -11.00 16.69
CA GLN A 287 10.05 -11.72 17.29
C GLN A 287 10.55 -12.91 16.43
N THR A 288 9.73 -13.37 15.51
CA THR A 288 10.06 -14.52 14.64
C THR A 288 10.61 -14.09 13.28
N GLY A 289 10.62 -12.80 12.98
CA GLY A 289 11.00 -12.26 11.68
C GLY A 289 10.07 -12.71 10.55
N LEU A 290 8.80 -12.93 10.86
CA LEU A 290 7.79 -13.35 9.88
C LEU A 290 7.72 -12.39 8.70
N TYR A 291 7.84 -11.09 8.97
CA TYR A 291 7.79 -10.01 8.01
C TYR A 291 9.16 -9.32 7.83
N SER A 292 10.26 -10.05 8.04
CA SER A 292 11.60 -9.54 7.72
C SER A 292 11.74 -9.23 6.23
N PHE A 293 12.69 -8.37 5.88
CA PHE A 293 12.89 -7.91 4.50
C PHE A 293 12.93 -9.05 3.48
N GLY A 294 13.79 -10.03 3.68
CA GLY A 294 13.95 -11.14 2.75
C GLY A 294 12.76 -12.09 2.66
N ARG A 295 11.87 -12.05 3.66
CA ARG A 295 10.66 -12.90 3.70
C ARG A 295 9.41 -12.23 3.19
N GLN A 296 9.46 -10.99 2.74
CA GLN A 296 8.28 -10.29 2.20
C GLN A 296 7.61 -11.05 1.03
N PRO A 297 8.36 -11.62 0.05
CA PRO A 297 7.72 -12.42 -1.01
C PRO A 297 6.98 -13.66 -0.48
N GLU A 298 7.55 -14.36 0.53
CA GLU A 298 6.88 -15.49 1.20
C GLU A 298 5.59 -15.05 1.89
N ALA A 299 5.64 -13.92 2.59
CA ALA A 299 4.48 -13.38 3.31
C ALA A 299 3.35 -12.99 2.34
N VAL A 300 3.69 -12.34 1.21
CA VAL A 300 2.71 -11.98 0.17
C VAL A 300 2.10 -13.22 -0.46
N PHE A 301 2.91 -14.24 -0.81
CA PHE A 301 2.39 -15.50 -1.34
C PHE A 301 1.45 -16.21 -0.36
N TRP A 302 1.78 -16.20 0.93
CA TRP A 302 0.90 -16.74 1.96
C TRP A 302 -0.44 -15.99 2.00
N ASN A 303 -0.42 -14.64 1.91
CA ASN A 303 -1.62 -13.82 1.87
C ASN A 303 -2.48 -14.10 0.62
N LEU A 304 -1.86 -14.28 -0.55
CA LEU A 304 -2.56 -14.66 -1.78
C LEU A 304 -3.25 -16.01 -1.63
N ARG A 305 -2.65 -16.98 -0.94
CA ARG A 305 -3.30 -18.26 -0.63
C ARG A 305 -4.54 -18.08 0.25
N GLN A 306 -4.50 -17.16 1.23
CA GLN A 306 -5.66 -16.83 2.06
C GLN A 306 -6.76 -16.15 1.24
N PHE A 307 -6.40 -15.29 0.31
CA PHE A 307 -7.34 -14.66 -0.61
C PHE A 307 -7.99 -15.67 -1.55
N ALA A 308 -7.22 -16.56 -2.16
CA ALA A 308 -7.73 -17.67 -2.97
C ALA A 308 -8.68 -18.57 -2.18
N GLY A 309 -8.35 -18.89 -0.91
CA GLY A 309 -9.24 -19.63 -0.02
C GLY A 309 -10.57 -18.91 0.21
N ALA A 310 -10.59 -17.58 0.28
CA ALA A 310 -11.85 -16.84 0.37
C ALA A 310 -12.65 -16.88 -0.93
N LEU A 311 -11.99 -16.81 -2.09
CA LEU A 311 -12.66 -16.92 -3.40
C LEU A 311 -13.23 -18.32 -3.67
N SER A 312 -12.60 -19.39 -3.14
CA SER A 312 -13.06 -20.77 -3.35
C SER A 312 -14.43 -21.08 -2.73
N VAL A 313 -14.94 -20.22 -1.85
CA VAL A 313 -16.32 -20.32 -1.35
C VAL A 313 -17.36 -20.07 -2.45
N ALA A 314 -17.00 -19.25 -3.45
CA ALA A 314 -17.89 -18.90 -4.58
C ALA A 314 -17.50 -19.56 -5.92
N GLY A 315 -16.34 -20.23 -6.01
CA GLY A 315 -15.80 -20.82 -7.24
C GLY A 315 -15.14 -22.17 -7.03
N GLU A 316 -14.59 -22.74 -8.09
CA GLU A 316 -13.84 -23.98 -8.04
C GLU A 316 -12.41 -23.75 -7.52
N ALA A 317 -11.88 -24.71 -6.74
CA ALA A 317 -10.57 -24.56 -6.12
C ALA A 317 -9.40 -24.77 -7.11
N GLN A 318 -9.53 -25.67 -8.08
CA GLN A 318 -8.39 -26.03 -8.94
C GLN A 318 -7.90 -24.86 -9.81
N PRO A 319 -8.76 -24.07 -10.49
CA PRO A 319 -8.31 -22.89 -11.23
C PRO A 319 -7.57 -21.87 -10.35
N LEU A 320 -8.00 -21.70 -9.09
CA LEU A 320 -7.35 -20.81 -8.14
C LEU A 320 -5.94 -21.31 -7.75
N VAL A 321 -5.77 -22.63 -7.58
CA VAL A 321 -4.47 -23.25 -7.30
C VAL A 321 -3.52 -23.06 -8.49
N ASP A 322 -4.01 -23.26 -9.70
CA ASP A 322 -3.20 -23.10 -10.91
C ASP A 322 -2.69 -21.66 -11.05
N VAL A 323 -3.54 -20.67 -10.78
CA VAL A 323 -3.19 -19.26 -10.76
C VAL A 323 -2.15 -18.92 -9.67
N LEU A 324 -2.31 -19.45 -8.44
CA LEU A 324 -1.35 -19.22 -7.36
C LEU A 324 0.06 -19.69 -7.73
N ASN A 325 0.19 -20.76 -8.50
CA ASN A 325 1.48 -21.29 -8.94
C ASN A 325 2.24 -20.33 -9.88
N LEU A 326 1.58 -19.35 -10.46
CA LEU A 326 2.21 -18.33 -11.32
C LEU A 326 3.01 -17.30 -10.52
N PHE A 327 2.70 -17.08 -9.22
CA PHE A 327 3.31 -16.02 -8.43
C PHE A 327 4.84 -16.03 -8.45
N GLY A 328 5.47 -17.20 -8.27
CA GLY A 328 6.93 -17.29 -8.21
C GLY A 328 7.62 -16.89 -9.52
N GLY A 329 7.01 -17.22 -10.66
CA GLY A 329 7.49 -16.79 -11.98
C GLY A 329 7.28 -15.29 -12.21
N ALA A 330 6.07 -14.81 -11.93
CA ALA A 330 5.71 -13.40 -12.04
C ALA A 330 6.60 -12.51 -11.14
N TYR A 331 6.82 -12.91 -9.88
CA TYR A 331 7.68 -12.15 -8.97
C TYR A 331 9.12 -12.04 -9.47
N ARG A 332 9.71 -13.14 -9.98
CA ARG A 332 11.09 -13.09 -10.54
C ARG A 332 11.18 -12.17 -11.75
N ALA A 333 10.17 -12.20 -12.62
CA ALA A 333 10.09 -11.30 -13.78
C ALA A 333 10.04 -9.84 -13.36
N GLU A 334 9.15 -9.54 -12.42
CA GLU A 334 8.97 -8.19 -11.92
C GLU A 334 10.21 -7.69 -11.14
N LEU A 335 10.88 -8.57 -10.38
CA LEU A 335 12.09 -8.21 -9.64
C LEU A 335 13.23 -7.84 -10.58
N ALA A 336 13.43 -8.62 -11.64
CA ALA A 336 14.43 -8.35 -12.68
C ALA A 336 14.18 -7.00 -13.35
N GLY A 337 12.95 -6.76 -13.80
CA GLY A 337 12.57 -5.49 -14.38
C GLY A 337 12.66 -4.31 -13.41
N ALA A 338 12.22 -4.48 -12.16
CA ALA A 338 12.30 -3.44 -11.14
C ALA A 338 13.75 -3.06 -10.80
N MET A 339 14.69 -4.01 -10.86
CA MET A 339 16.12 -3.72 -10.68
C MET A 339 16.67 -2.89 -11.84
N ALA A 340 16.36 -3.26 -13.08
CA ALA A 340 16.74 -2.48 -14.26
C ALA A 340 16.20 -1.04 -14.19
N ASP A 341 14.91 -0.89 -13.87
CA ASP A 341 14.25 0.42 -13.68
C ASP A 341 14.97 1.26 -12.61
N ARG A 342 15.31 0.62 -11.47
CA ARG A 342 15.98 1.28 -10.33
C ARG A 342 17.39 1.76 -10.66
N LEU A 343 18.07 1.03 -11.56
CA LEU A 343 19.38 1.39 -12.11
C LEU A 343 19.27 2.36 -13.30
N GLY A 344 18.07 2.73 -13.75
CA GLY A 344 17.89 3.57 -14.93
C GLY A 344 18.32 2.92 -16.24
N LEU A 345 18.20 1.60 -16.31
CA LEU A 345 18.59 0.77 -17.47
C LEU A 345 17.36 0.39 -18.31
N ARG A 346 17.56 0.20 -19.60
CA ARG A 346 16.56 -0.44 -20.43
C ARG A 346 16.55 -1.93 -20.17
N ARG A 347 15.38 -2.51 -20.14
CA ARG A 347 15.21 -3.96 -20.06
C ARG A 347 15.84 -4.62 -21.29
N ALA A 348 16.53 -5.71 -21.06
CA ALA A 348 17.18 -6.53 -22.07
C ALA A 348 16.40 -7.85 -22.30
N SER A 349 17.07 -8.98 -22.35
CA SER A 349 16.43 -10.29 -22.31
C SER A 349 16.10 -10.69 -20.87
N TRP A 350 15.20 -11.67 -20.74
CA TRP A 350 14.85 -12.24 -19.43
C TRP A 350 16.09 -12.69 -18.64
N ASP A 351 16.98 -13.46 -19.28
CA ASP A 351 18.15 -14.03 -18.60
C ASP A 351 19.12 -12.92 -18.17
N GLU A 352 19.36 -11.93 -19.02
CA GLU A 352 20.23 -10.79 -18.70
C GLU A 352 19.68 -9.92 -17.57
N ASP A 353 18.36 -9.65 -17.55
CA ASP A 353 17.73 -8.87 -16.47
C ASP A 353 17.77 -9.62 -15.14
N VAL A 354 17.58 -10.95 -15.14
CA VAL A 354 17.70 -11.81 -13.95
C VAL A 354 19.14 -11.84 -13.45
N ASP A 355 20.10 -11.99 -14.34
CA ASP A 355 21.54 -11.99 -13.99
C ASP A 355 21.96 -10.64 -13.40
N LEU A 356 21.50 -9.53 -13.98
CA LEU A 356 21.73 -8.19 -13.46
C LEU A 356 21.16 -8.04 -12.04
N ALA A 357 19.91 -8.46 -11.83
CA ALA A 357 19.27 -8.38 -10.51
C ALA A 357 20.03 -9.20 -9.46
N ASN A 358 20.41 -10.42 -9.80
CA ASN A 358 21.20 -11.28 -8.92
C ASN A 358 22.56 -10.66 -8.61
N ALA A 359 23.27 -10.13 -9.61
CA ALA A 359 24.57 -9.49 -9.44
C ALA A 359 24.47 -8.23 -8.57
N ALA A 360 23.43 -7.41 -8.75
CA ALA A 360 23.19 -6.21 -7.95
C ALA A 360 22.92 -6.55 -6.47
N PHE A 361 22.06 -7.55 -6.20
CA PHE A 361 21.81 -7.98 -4.82
C PHE A 361 23.05 -8.61 -4.17
N ARG A 362 23.86 -9.37 -4.90
CA ARG A 362 25.14 -9.87 -4.39
C ARG A 362 26.10 -8.73 -4.07
N ALA A 363 26.24 -7.75 -4.96
CA ALA A 363 27.09 -6.58 -4.71
C ALA A 363 26.66 -5.81 -3.45
N LEU A 364 25.34 -5.69 -3.22
CA LEU A 364 24.78 -5.05 -2.02
C LEU A 364 24.96 -5.88 -0.73
N ALA A 365 25.07 -7.23 -0.84
CA ALA A 365 25.12 -8.14 0.31
C ALA A 365 26.54 -8.48 0.73
N GLU A 366 27.47 -8.57 -0.22
CA GLU A 366 28.78 -9.16 -0.06
C GLU A 366 29.89 -8.09 -0.23
N GLY A 367 30.75 -7.98 0.77
CA GLY A 367 31.89 -7.05 0.76
C GLY A 367 32.39 -6.79 2.18
N GLY A 368 33.67 -6.43 2.30
CA GLY A 368 34.30 -6.14 3.60
C GLY A 368 33.66 -4.94 4.31
N GLU A 369 33.24 -3.92 3.57
CA GLU A 369 32.42 -2.81 4.02
C GLU A 369 31.09 -2.80 3.24
N PRO A 370 29.93 -2.98 3.93
CA PRO A 370 28.65 -3.11 3.24
C PRO A 370 28.24 -1.83 2.52
N LEU A 371 27.82 -1.97 1.27
CA LEU A 371 27.29 -0.88 0.46
C LEU A 371 26.02 -0.31 1.08
N ARG A 372 25.88 1.00 1.03
CA ARG A 372 24.63 1.65 1.38
C ARG A 372 23.67 1.60 0.20
N TRP A 373 22.38 1.34 0.49
CA TRP A 373 21.33 1.13 -0.50
C TRP A 373 21.21 2.30 -1.49
N GLU A 374 20.78 3.45 -1.04
CA GLU A 374 20.55 4.61 -1.91
C GLU A 374 21.83 5.13 -2.59
N PRO A 375 22.98 5.26 -1.90
CA PRO A 375 24.23 5.63 -2.54
C PRO A 375 24.67 4.69 -3.68
N PHE A 376 24.45 3.39 -3.56
CA PHE A 376 24.75 2.44 -4.63
C PHE A 376 23.93 2.75 -5.88
N PHE A 377 22.62 2.87 -5.77
CA PHE A 377 21.74 3.18 -6.91
C PHE A 377 22.04 4.56 -7.51
N PHE A 378 22.35 5.56 -6.68
CA PHE A 378 22.72 6.87 -7.16
C PHE A 378 24.02 6.85 -7.97
N ASP A 379 25.07 6.19 -7.46
CA ASP A 379 26.38 6.15 -8.12
C ASP A 379 26.33 5.37 -9.44
N TRP A 380 25.53 4.32 -9.51
CA TRP A 380 25.43 3.43 -10.68
C TRP A 380 24.17 3.67 -11.54
N PHE A 381 23.45 4.76 -11.29
CA PHE A 381 22.29 5.12 -12.13
C PHE A 381 22.74 5.35 -13.58
N CYS A 382 22.08 4.71 -14.55
CA CYS A 382 22.45 4.56 -15.97
C CYS A 382 23.66 3.62 -16.21
N GLY A 383 24.02 2.76 -15.26
CA GLY A 383 25.01 1.68 -15.44
C GLY A 383 26.38 2.17 -15.89
N ALA A 384 26.91 1.60 -16.97
CA ALA A 384 28.23 1.93 -17.51
C ALA A 384 28.44 3.42 -17.85
N ALA A 385 27.36 4.16 -18.18
CA ALA A 385 27.44 5.60 -18.42
C ALA A 385 27.81 6.40 -17.15
N SER A 386 27.59 5.85 -15.98
CA SER A 386 27.91 6.47 -14.67
C SER A 386 29.19 5.92 -14.05
N GLU A 387 29.81 4.93 -14.62
CA GLU A 387 30.99 4.26 -14.07
C GLU A 387 32.13 5.21 -13.73
N ALA A 388 32.51 6.11 -14.64
CA ALA A 388 33.57 7.08 -14.40
C ALA A 388 33.25 7.98 -13.19
N ARG A 389 31.98 8.37 -13.02
CA ARG A 389 31.51 9.16 -11.87
C ARG A 389 31.59 8.33 -10.57
N ALA A 390 31.11 7.10 -10.60
CA ALA A 390 31.12 6.21 -9.44
C ALA A 390 32.54 5.94 -8.95
N LEU A 391 33.48 5.67 -9.87
CA LEU A 391 34.87 5.36 -9.54
C LEU A 391 35.71 6.60 -9.20
N ALA A 392 35.28 7.80 -9.54
CA ALA A 392 35.89 9.05 -9.09
C ALA A 392 35.29 9.58 -7.76
N GLY A 393 34.23 8.97 -7.28
CA GLY A 393 33.50 9.42 -6.08
C GLY A 393 34.15 8.94 -4.77
N PRO A 394 33.71 9.47 -3.62
CA PRO A 394 34.26 9.14 -2.30
C PRO A 394 34.04 7.67 -1.89
N ARG A 395 33.15 6.95 -2.58
CA ARG A 395 32.82 5.53 -2.35
C ARG A 395 33.52 4.58 -3.32
N ALA A 396 34.39 5.08 -4.19
CA ALA A 396 35.07 4.26 -5.23
C ALA A 396 35.75 3.00 -4.66
N HIS A 397 36.33 3.12 -3.46
CA HIS A 397 36.99 2.01 -2.77
C HIS A 397 36.06 0.84 -2.42
N LEU A 398 34.75 1.08 -2.34
CA LEU A 398 33.71 0.07 -2.07
C LEU A 398 33.33 -0.72 -3.33
N TYR A 399 33.67 -0.18 -4.53
CA TYR A 399 33.26 -0.73 -5.82
C TYR A 399 34.35 -1.65 -6.41
N SER A 400 34.82 -2.57 -5.58
CA SER A 400 35.91 -3.52 -5.93
C SER A 400 35.57 -4.91 -5.38
N GLY A 401 36.34 -5.91 -5.85
CA GLY A 401 36.12 -7.30 -5.46
C GLY A 401 35.31 -8.11 -6.47
N GLU A 402 35.32 -9.45 -6.28
CA GLU A 402 34.75 -10.41 -7.23
C GLU A 402 33.24 -10.18 -7.44
N HIS A 403 32.48 -9.98 -6.36
CA HIS A 403 31.02 -9.77 -6.42
C HIS A 403 30.64 -8.48 -7.14
N PHE A 404 31.44 -7.44 -6.94
CA PHE A 404 31.24 -6.19 -7.63
C PHE A 404 31.60 -6.23 -9.10
N THR A 405 32.65 -7.01 -9.44
CA THR A 405 33.07 -7.24 -10.82
C THR A 405 31.95 -7.91 -11.63
N ALA A 406 31.25 -8.87 -11.04
CA ALA A 406 30.11 -9.52 -11.70
C ALA A 406 28.97 -8.56 -11.98
N PHE A 407 28.66 -7.61 -11.07
CA PHE A 407 27.67 -6.57 -11.29
C PHE A 407 28.09 -5.61 -12.42
N ARG A 408 29.33 -5.19 -12.43
CA ARG A 408 29.91 -4.23 -13.37
C ARG A 408 30.01 -4.79 -14.79
#